data_1722433dad1846cf51e31e6cadeab5d8
#
_entry.id   1722433dad1846cf51e31e6cadeab5d8
#
_cell.length_a   1.000
_cell.length_b   1.000
_cell.length_c   1.000
_cell.angle_alpha   90.00
_cell.angle_beta   90.00
_cell.angle_gamma   90.00
#
_symmetry.space_group_name_H-M   'P 1'
#
loop_
_entity.id
_entity.type
_entity.pdbx_description
1 polymer ?
#
loop_
_entity_poly.entity_id
_entity_poly.type
_entity_poly.pdbx_seq_one_letter_code
_entity_poly.pdbx_strand_id
1 'polypeptide(L)'
;MLGLPDSVRGCLFDLDGVLTQTAKVHDAAWKEMFDDFLRQRAEQAGQPFVPFDPVADYDEYVDGKPREDGTKSFLDSRGIELPEGSPDDPPSAQTVYGLGNRKNELVLKVLKEQGVQTYEGSVRYVQAVKAAGMPRAVVSSSANTRQVLEAAGIADLFDARIDGVTTRERHLKGKPAPDTYLAGAQALGLEPAQAAVFEDAIAGVAAGRAGDFGYVVGVDRVGGDQAAALSAHGASIVVKDLGELL
;
A
#
# COMPACT_ATOMS: atom_id res chain seq x y z
N MET A 1 -11.64 -22.69 10.31
CA MET A 1 -10.41 -22.13 10.94
C MET A 1 -9.92 -21.04 10.01
N LEU A 2 -9.33 -19.97 10.53
CA LEU A 2 -8.89 -18.83 9.70
C LEU A 2 -7.41 -18.91 9.27
N GLY A 3 -6.80 -20.09 9.35
CA GLY A 3 -5.37 -20.28 9.02
C GLY A 3 -4.38 -19.49 9.90
N LEU A 4 -4.84 -19.00 11.07
CA LEU A 4 -4.07 -18.16 11.97
C LEU A 4 -3.64 -18.93 13.23
N PRO A 5 -2.46 -18.59 13.82
CA PRO A 5 -2.07 -19.10 15.12
C PRO A 5 -3.07 -18.75 16.24
N ASP A 6 -3.16 -19.60 17.27
CA ASP A 6 -4.07 -19.39 18.41
C ASP A 6 -3.76 -18.12 19.22
N SER A 7 -2.56 -17.55 19.10
CA SER A 7 -2.19 -16.28 19.75
C SER A 7 -2.82 -15.05 19.09
N VAL A 8 -3.23 -15.15 17.82
CA VAL A 8 -3.82 -14.02 17.09
C VAL A 8 -5.23 -13.74 17.59
N ARG A 9 -5.51 -12.47 17.86
CA ARG A 9 -6.80 -11.96 18.36
C ARG A 9 -7.44 -10.93 17.43
N GLY A 10 -6.73 -10.43 16.41
CA GLY A 10 -7.26 -9.49 15.45
C GLY A 10 -6.40 -9.38 14.21
N CYS A 11 -6.92 -8.69 13.20
CA CYS A 11 -6.37 -8.67 11.84
C CYS A 11 -6.21 -7.24 11.32
N LEU A 12 -5.06 -6.97 10.70
CA LEU A 12 -4.72 -5.71 10.07
C LEU A 12 -4.48 -5.97 8.57
N PHE A 13 -5.33 -5.41 7.74
CA PHE A 13 -5.28 -5.65 6.29
C PHE A 13 -4.76 -4.42 5.57
N ASP A 14 -3.78 -4.58 4.70
CA ASP A 14 -3.57 -3.59 3.65
C ASP A 14 -4.77 -3.55 2.70
N LEU A 15 -4.86 -2.53 1.87
CA LEU A 15 -5.98 -2.32 0.95
C LEU A 15 -5.62 -2.71 -0.49
N ASP A 16 -4.62 -2.01 -1.03
CA ASP A 16 -4.27 -2.08 -2.44
C ASP A 16 -3.47 -3.37 -2.73
N GLY A 17 -4.02 -4.28 -3.54
CA GLY A 17 -3.41 -5.60 -3.77
C GLY A 17 -3.85 -6.68 -2.78
N VAL A 18 -4.26 -6.33 -1.56
CA VAL A 18 -4.78 -7.30 -0.59
C VAL A 18 -6.30 -7.44 -0.70
N LEU A 19 -7.04 -6.34 -0.55
CA LEU A 19 -8.50 -6.32 -0.56
C LEU A 19 -9.06 -5.91 -1.93
N THR A 20 -8.39 -4.97 -2.60
CA THR A 20 -8.81 -4.37 -3.87
C THR A 20 -7.75 -4.53 -4.95
N GLN A 21 -8.17 -4.56 -6.21
CA GLN A 21 -7.29 -4.66 -7.38
C GLN A 21 -6.70 -3.32 -7.80
N THR A 22 -6.62 -2.38 -6.87
CA THR A 22 -6.16 -1.00 -7.11
C THR A 22 -4.64 -0.86 -7.23
N ALA A 23 -3.84 -1.85 -6.80
CA ALA A 23 -2.39 -1.84 -7.00
C ALA A 23 -2.00 -1.60 -8.47
N LYS A 24 -2.69 -2.24 -9.42
CA LYS A 24 -2.47 -2.04 -10.87
C LYS A 24 -2.79 -0.61 -11.34
N VAL A 25 -3.80 0.02 -10.72
CA VAL A 25 -4.15 1.42 -11.00
C VAL A 25 -3.05 2.35 -10.48
N HIS A 26 -2.50 2.03 -9.32
CA HIS A 26 -1.38 2.77 -8.73
C HIS A 26 -0.11 2.63 -9.57
N ASP A 27 0.24 1.41 -10.02
CA ASP A 27 1.38 1.16 -10.90
C ASP A 27 1.28 1.96 -12.22
N ALA A 28 0.16 1.82 -12.93
CA ALA A 28 -0.06 2.55 -14.18
C ALA A 28 0.04 4.08 -13.99
N ALA A 29 -0.49 4.61 -12.89
CA ALA A 29 -0.43 6.04 -12.59
C ALA A 29 0.99 6.51 -12.24
N TRP A 30 1.79 5.70 -11.55
CA TRP A 30 3.20 5.98 -11.28
C TRP A 30 3.99 6.02 -12.60
N LYS A 31 3.81 4.99 -13.43
CA LYS A 31 4.49 4.91 -14.73
C LYS A 31 4.15 6.11 -15.61
N GLU A 32 2.88 6.44 -15.77
CA GLU A 32 2.45 7.56 -16.60
C GLU A 32 3.06 8.88 -16.10
N MET A 33 2.95 9.15 -14.82
CA MET A 33 3.44 10.39 -14.22
C MET A 33 4.97 10.50 -14.32
N PHE A 34 5.72 9.44 -13.97
CA PHE A 34 7.17 9.48 -14.03
C PHE A 34 7.70 9.51 -15.46
N ASP A 35 7.11 8.75 -16.38
CA ASP A 35 7.52 8.77 -17.78
C ASP A 35 7.35 10.15 -18.41
N ASP A 36 6.24 10.83 -18.13
CA ASP A 36 6.02 12.19 -18.61
C ASP A 36 7.05 13.18 -18.03
N PHE A 37 7.30 13.10 -16.74
CA PHE A 37 8.30 13.94 -16.09
C PHE A 37 9.72 13.68 -16.62
N LEU A 38 10.12 12.41 -16.70
CA LEU A 38 11.47 12.02 -17.18
C LEU A 38 11.69 12.36 -18.65
N ARG A 39 10.65 12.23 -19.50
CA ARG A 39 10.73 12.59 -20.93
C ARG A 39 10.98 14.07 -21.10
N GLN A 40 10.22 14.93 -20.42
CA GLN A 40 10.41 16.37 -20.45
C GLN A 40 11.81 16.78 -19.98
N ARG A 41 12.30 16.14 -18.91
CA ARG A 41 13.64 16.40 -18.37
C ARG A 41 14.74 15.96 -19.34
N ALA A 42 14.59 14.79 -19.97
CA ALA A 42 15.55 14.27 -20.97
C ALA A 42 15.64 15.20 -22.19
N GLU A 43 14.50 15.67 -22.68
CA GLU A 43 14.42 16.64 -23.80
C GLU A 43 15.13 17.95 -23.44
N GLN A 44 14.89 18.51 -22.27
CA GLN A 44 15.52 19.75 -21.82
C GLN A 44 17.04 19.61 -21.62
N ALA A 45 17.50 18.44 -21.19
CA ALA A 45 18.92 18.16 -20.97
C ALA A 45 19.65 17.65 -22.23
N GLY A 46 18.95 17.36 -23.33
CA GLY A 46 19.50 16.72 -24.52
C GLY A 46 20.05 15.31 -24.25
N GLN A 47 19.43 14.58 -23.31
CA GLN A 47 19.84 13.25 -22.88
C GLN A 47 18.83 12.18 -23.33
N PRO A 48 19.25 10.90 -23.42
CA PRO A 48 18.33 9.80 -23.69
C PRO A 48 17.26 9.69 -22.60
N PHE A 49 16.03 9.43 -23.02
CA PHE A 49 14.93 9.10 -22.10
C PHE A 49 15.11 7.67 -21.55
N VAL A 50 15.10 7.53 -20.24
CA VAL A 50 15.09 6.25 -19.52
C VAL A 50 13.78 6.14 -18.77
N PRO A 51 12.85 5.26 -19.20
CA PRO A 51 11.52 5.17 -18.57
C PRO A 51 11.56 4.62 -17.15
N PHE A 52 10.46 4.81 -16.42
CA PHE A 52 10.14 4.09 -15.19
C PHE A 52 9.85 2.62 -15.51
N ASP A 53 10.49 1.69 -14.81
CA ASP A 53 10.23 0.26 -14.95
C ASP A 53 9.04 -0.14 -14.05
N PRO A 54 7.93 -0.67 -14.62
CA PRO A 54 6.72 -0.96 -13.86
C PRO A 54 6.86 -2.17 -12.90
N VAL A 55 7.98 -2.88 -12.94
CA VAL A 55 8.26 -3.98 -12.00
C VAL A 55 9.41 -3.58 -11.07
N ALA A 56 10.61 -3.38 -11.61
CA ALA A 56 11.79 -3.14 -10.78
C ALA A 56 11.73 -1.81 -10.01
N ASP A 57 11.40 -0.69 -10.71
CA ASP A 57 11.31 0.61 -10.03
C ASP A 57 10.07 0.69 -9.13
N TYR A 58 8.97 0.01 -9.52
CA TYR A 58 7.74 -0.03 -8.72
C TYR A 58 7.98 -0.71 -7.38
N ASP A 59 8.47 -1.95 -7.39
CA ASP A 59 8.65 -2.77 -6.19
C ASP A 59 9.69 -2.16 -5.24
N GLU A 60 10.76 -1.57 -5.78
CA GLU A 60 11.87 -1.07 -4.96
C GLU A 60 11.59 0.31 -4.38
N TYR A 61 10.96 1.21 -5.15
CA TYR A 61 10.92 2.61 -4.78
C TYR A 61 9.55 3.13 -4.34
N VAL A 62 8.43 2.58 -4.83
CA VAL A 62 7.12 3.20 -4.62
C VAL A 62 6.08 2.30 -3.98
N ASP A 63 6.18 0.96 -4.14
CA ASP A 63 5.15 0.04 -3.67
C ASP A 63 5.01 0.04 -2.15
N GLY A 64 3.77 0.11 -1.68
CA GLY A 64 3.42 0.12 -0.25
C GLY A 64 3.80 1.40 0.50
N LYS A 65 4.54 2.34 -0.10
CA LYS A 65 5.00 3.58 0.56
C LYS A 65 3.95 4.70 0.48
N PRO A 66 3.98 5.67 1.43
CA PRO A 66 3.29 6.94 1.24
C PRO A 66 3.70 7.61 -0.09
N ARG A 67 2.75 8.29 -0.72
CA ARG A 67 2.95 8.85 -2.06
C ARG A 67 4.15 9.78 -2.19
N GLU A 68 4.35 10.68 -1.24
CA GLU A 68 5.48 11.59 -1.17
C GLU A 68 6.80 10.85 -0.97
N ASP A 69 6.83 9.86 -0.09
CA ASP A 69 8.02 9.03 0.17
C ASP A 69 8.39 8.20 -1.07
N GLY A 70 7.41 7.62 -1.75
CA GLY A 70 7.62 6.89 -3.00
C GLY A 70 8.15 7.81 -4.11
N THR A 71 7.55 9.01 -4.26
CA THR A 71 8.04 10.01 -5.23
C THR A 71 9.50 10.35 -4.96
N LYS A 72 9.83 10.68 -3.71
CA LYS A 72 11.19 11.02 -3.32
C LYS A 72 12.16 9.86 -3.51
N SER A 73 11.78 8.65 -3.06
CA SER A 73 12.60 7.45 -3.17
C SER A 73 13.01 7.16 -4.61
N PHE A 74 12.06 7.24 -5.56
CA PHE A 74 12.36 7.06 -6.98
C PHE A 74 13.24 8.17 -7.55
N LEU A 75 12.96 9.43 -7.26
CA LEU A 75 13.79 10.56 -7.72
C LEU A 75 15.23 10.45 -7.21
N ASP A 76 15.41 10.09 -5.94
CA ASP A 76 16.74 9.88 -5.33
C ASP A 76 17.50 8.75 -6.06
N SER A 77 16.84 7.66 -6.45
CA SER A 77 17.46 6.55 -7.21
C SER A 77 18.01 6.99 -8.57
N ARG A 78 17.41 8.03 -9.16
CA ARG A 78 17.82 8.61 -10.44
C ARG A 78 18.74 9.82 -10.28
N GLY A 79 19.15 10.17 -9.06
CA GLY A 79 19.97 11.35 -8.77
C GLY A 79 19.26 12.66 -9.11
N ILE A 80 17.94 12.70 -9.00
CA ILE A 80 17.12 13.88 -9.31
C ILE A 80 16.69 14.54 -8.01
N GLU A 81 17.15 15.76 -7.80
CA GLU A 81 16.73 16.58 -6.68
C GLU A 81 15.61 17.53 -7.10
N LEU A 82 14.51 17.50 -6.37
CA LEU A 82 13.43 18.49 -6.44
C LEU A 82 13.14 19.07 -5.06
N PRO A 83 12.64 20.31 -4.99
CA PRO A 83 12.09 20.83 -3.75
C PRO A 83 11.00 19.91 -3.21
N GLU A 84 10.90 19.76 -1.90
CA GLU A 84 9.84 18.95 -1.28
C GLU A 84 8.45 19.50 -1.64
N GLY A 85 8.30 20.82 -1.52
CA GLY A 85 7.04 21.50 -1.75
C GLY A 85 6.08 21.41 -0.58
N SER A 86 4.78 21.46 -0.88
CA SER A 86 3.69 21.44 0.07
C SER A 86 2.63 20.42 -0.35
N PRO A 87 1.90 19.79 0.60
CA PRO A 87 0.76 18.92 0.29
C PRO A 87 -0.28 19.53 -0.65
N ASP A 88 -0.40 20.85 -0.63
CA ASP A 88 -1.36 21.62 -1.46
C ASP A 88 -0.78 22.08 -2.81
N ASP A 89 0.43 21.67 -3.16
CA ASP A 89 1.03 22.02 -4.45
C ASP A 89 0.16 21.53 -5.61
N PRO A 90 -0.04 22.37 -6.65
CA PRO A 90 -0.79 21.92 -7.82
C PRO A 90 -0.03 20.79 -8.54
N PRO A 91 -0.73 19.90 -9.26
CA PRO A 91 -0.13 18.80 -10.04
C PRO A 91 0.89 19.25 -11.09
N SER A 92 0.87 20.53 -11.47
CA SER A 92 1.85 21.13 -12.39
C SER A 92 3.15 21.57 -11.72
N ALA A 93 3.21 21.61 -10.38
CA ALA A 93 4.41 22.03 -9.66
C ALA A 93 5.53 21.01 -9.82
N GLN A 94 6.77 21.52 -9.98
CA GLN A 94 7.99 20.71 -10.06
C GLN A 94 8.56 20.49 -8.65
N THR A 95 7.78 19.82 -7.81
CA THR A 95 8.11 19.46 -6.43
C THR A 95 7.75 18.00 -6.18
N VAL A 96 8.25 17.41 -5.10
CA VAL A 96 7.89 16.04 -4.71
C VAL A 96 6.37 15.91 -4.52
N TYR A 97 5.75 16.85 -3.80
CA TYR A 97 4.30 16.87 -3.61
C TYR A 97 3.54 17.13 -4.93
N GLY A 98 4.01 18.04 -5.79
CA GLY A 98 3.38 18.32 -7.08
C GLY A 98 3.31 17.09 -7.97
N LEU A 99 4.43 16.35 -8.11
CA LEU A 99 4.45 15.09 -8.86
C LEU A 99 3.53 14.04 -8.21
N GLY A 100 3.60 13.89 -6.89
CA GLY A 100 2.71 13.00 -6.16
C GLY A 100 1.23 13.35 -6.37
N ASN A 101 0.87 14.64 -6.39
CA ASN A 101 -0.50 15.09 -6.63
C ASN A 101 -0.95 14.83 -8.07
N ARG A 102 -0.04 14.99 -9.06
CA ARG A 102 -0.30 14.59 -10.46
C ARG A 102 -0.62 13.08 -10.56
N LYS A 103 0.19 12.24 -9.95
CA LYS A 103 -0.08 10.79 -9.87
C LYS A 103 -1.44 10.51 -9.24
N ASN A 104 -1.80 11.24 -8.17
CA ASN A 104 -3.07 11.06 -7.50
C ASN A 104 -4.27 11.41 -8.39
N GLU A 105 -4.19 12.46 -9.20
CA GLU A 105 -5.25 12.79 -10.18
C GLU A 105 -5.48 11.65 -11.17
N LEU A 106 -4.41 11.01 -11.65
CA LEU A 106 -4.51 9.85 -12.56
C LEU A 106 -5.24 8.68 -11.87
N VAL A 107 -4.89 8.38 -10.62
CA VAL A 107 -5.59 7.33 -9.85
C VAL A 107 -7.07 7.65 -9.69
N LEU A 108 -7.40 8.86 -9.22
CA LEU A 108 -8.79 9.27 -8.99
C LEU A 108 -9.63 9.26 -10.27
N LYS A 109 -9.03 9.62 -11.41
CA LYS A 109 -9.67 9.52 -12.72
C LYS A 109 -10.06 8.08 -13.05
N VAL A 110 -9.13 7.14 -12.92
CA VAL A 110 -9.39 5.71 -13.22
C VAL A 110 -10.45 5.15 -12.25
N LEU A 111 -10.34 5.42 -10.96
CA LEU A 111 -11.32 4.95 -9.98
C LEU A 111 -12.73 5.48 -10.27
N LYS A 112 -12.85 6.73 -10.73
CA LYS A 112 -14.13 7.34 -11.12
C LYS A 112 -14.72 6.70 -12.37
N GLU A 113 -13.89 6.38 -13.36
CA GLU A 113 -14.33 5.85 -14.66
C GLU A 113 -14.63 4.34 -14.62
N GLN A 114 -13.86 3.56 -13.85
CA GLN A 114 -13.90 2.10 -13.87
C GLN A 114 -14.44 1.49 -12.57
N GLY A 115 -14.60 2.27 -11.51
CA GLY A 115 -14.95 1.78 -10.17
C GLY A 115 -13.80 1.05 -9.49
N VAL A 116 -14.11 0.36 -8.40
CA VAL A 116 -13.16 -0.42 -7.60
C VAL A 116 -13.53 -1.89 -7.64
N GLN A 117 -12.61 -2.73 -8.09
CA GLN A 117 -12.76 -4.19 -8.04
C GLN A 117 -12.10 -4.73 -6.78
N THR A 118 -12.75 -5.71 -6.15
CA THR A 118 -12.22 -6.41 -4.98
C THR A 118 -11.65 -7.78 -5.36
N TYR A 119 -10.80 -8.32 -4.50
CA TYR A 119 -10.47 -9.74 -4.51
C TYR A 119 -11.53 -10.50 -3.71
N GLU A 120 -12.36 -11.28 -4.39
CA GLU A 120 -13.50 -11.98 -3.76
C GLU A 120 -13.08 -12.90 -2.62
N GLY A 121 -11.97 -13.63 -2.77
CA GLY A 121 -11.44 -14.49 -1.72
C GLY A 121 -11.02 -13.71 -0.49
N SER A 122 -10.38 -12.54 -0.67
CA SER A 122 -10.00 -11.66 0.43
C SER A 122 -11.23 -11.10 1.16
N VAL A 123 -12.26 -10.69 0.41
CA VAL A 123 -13.51 -10.19 1.03
C VAL A 123 -14.20 -11.31 1.83
N ARG A 124 -14.28 -12.53 1.29
CA ARG A 124 -14.81 -13.68 2.04
C ARG A 124 -14.01 -13.95 3.32
N TYR A 125 -12.69 -13.84 3.26
CA TYR A 125 -11.83 -14.01 4.42
C TYR A 125 -12.13 -12.95 5.51
N VAL A 126 -12.21 -11.67 5.14
CA VAL A 126 -12.57 -10.59 6.08
C VAL A 126 -13.96 -10.82 6.69
N GLN A 127 -14.93 -11.28 5.89
CA GLN A 127 -16.27 -11.66 6.40
C GLN A 127 -16.21 -12.80 7.39
N ALA A 128 -15.36 -13.82 7.15
CA ALA A 128 -15.15 -14.92 8.09
C ALA A 128 -14.47 -14.45 9.40
N VAL A 129 -13.49 -13.55 9.31
CA VAL A 129 -12.87 -12.89 10.47
C VAL A 129 -13.94 -12.12 11.27
N LYS A 130 -14.83 -11.38 10.58
CA LYS A 130 -15.97 -10.68 11.21
C LYS A 130 -16.92 -11.64 11.90
N ALA A 131 -17.29 -12.72 11.24
CA ALA A 131 -18.20 -13.73 11.79
C ALA A 131 -17.60 -14.45 13.01
N ALA A 132 -16.28 -14.57 13.09
CA ALA A 132 -15.56 -15.08 14.26
C ALA A 132 -15.46 -14.07 15.42
N GLY A 133 -15.99 -12.85 15.26
CA GLY A 133 -15.94 -11.80 16.27
C GLY A 133 -14.56 -11.19 16.49
N MET A 134 -13.62 -11.40 15.56
CA MET A 134 -12.27 -10.83 15.69
C MET A 134 -12.25 -9.37 15.22
N PRO A 135 -11.63 -8.45 16.00
CA PRO A 135 -11.43 -7.07 15.57
C PRO A 135 -10.49 -6.99 14.35
N ARG A 136 -10.78 -6.03 13.47
CA ARG A 136 -10.07 -5.89 12.20
C ARG A 136 -10.00 -4.44 11.74
N ALA A 137 -8.86 -4.07 11.19
CA ALA A 137 -8.65 -2.74 10.65
C ALA A 137 -8.04 -2.79 9.24
N VAL A 138 -8.28 -1.73 8.47
CA VAL A 138 -7.52 -1.45 7.24
C VAL A 138 -6.36 -0.53 7.59
N VAL A 139 -5.18 -0.83 7.05
CA VAL A 139 -3.95 -0.05 7.21
C VAL A 139 -3.30 0.16 5.85
N SER A 140 -3.54 1.31 5.24
CA SER A 140 -3.08 1.64 3.89
C SER A 140 -2.27 2.94 3.86
N SER A 141 -1.27 3.00 3.00
CA SER A 141 -0.50 4.23 2.74
C SER A 141 -1.28 5.26 1.91
N SER A 142 -2.41 4.86 1.32
CA SER A 142 -3.22 5.72 0.44
C SER A 142 -4.06 6.73 1.23
N ALA A 143 -4.03 7.99 0.82
CA ALA A 143 -4.96 9.00 1.32
C ALA A 143 -6.40 8.82 0.79
N ASN A 144 -6.59 7.95 -0.23
CA ASN A 144 -7.89 7.69 -0.85
C ASN A 144 -8.62 6.47 -0.25
N THR A 145 -8.04 5.85 0.79
CA THR A 145 -8.53 4.59 1.41
C THR A 145 -10.02 4.62 1.71
N ARG A 146 -10.52 5.71 2.28
CA ARG A 146 -11.95 5.86 2.60
C ARG A 146 -12.82 5.75 1.35
N GLN A 147 -12.48 6.51 0.31
CA GLN A 147 -13.24 6.53 -0.94
C GLN A 147 -13.20 5.16 -1.65
N VAL A 148 -12.04 4.49 -1.62
CA VAL A 148 -11.87 3.14 -2.20
C VAL A 148 -12.74 2.12 -1.46
N LEU A 149 -12.75 2.12 -0.12
CA LEU A 149 -13.58 1.21 0.69
C LEU A 149 -15.08 1.43 0.44
N GLU A 150 -15.51 2.69 0.37
CA GLU A 150 -16.91 3.08 0.10
C GLU A 150 -17.32 2.63 -1.32
N ALA A 151 -16.47 2.92 -2.33
CA ALA A 151 -16.72 2.51 -3.72
C ALA A 151 -16.74 0.98 -3.91
N ALA A 152 -15.92 0.26 -3.14
CA ALA A 152 -15.87 -1.20 -3.13
C ALA A 152 -17.03 -1.83 -2.33
N GLY A 153 -17.80 -1.06 -1.56
CA GLY A 153 -18.89 -1.54 -0.71
C GLY A 153 -18.44 -2.41 0.47
N ILE A 154 -17.20 -2.23 0.95
CA ILE A 154 -16.60 -3.03 2.03
C ILE A 154 -16.24 -2.22 3.29
N ALA A 155 -16.59 -0.94 3.33
CA ALA A 155 -16.24 -0.07 4.46
C ALA A 155 -16.77 -0.60 5.81
N ASP A 156 -17.98 -1.15 5.85
CA ASP A 156 -18.64 -1.68 7.05
C ASP A 156 -18.04 -3.01 7.56
N LEU A 157 -17.06 -3.55 6.85
CA LEU A 157 -16.37 -4.76 7.29
C LEU A 157 -15.31 -4.48 8.35
N PHE A 158 -14.91 -3.23 8.58
CA PHE A 158 -13.76 -2.87 9.42
C PHE A 158 -14.17 -2.03 10.62
N ASP A 159 -13.50 -2.28 11.75
CA ASP A 159 -13.73 -1.57 13.02
C ASP A 159 -12.89 -0.30 13.12
N ALA A 160 -11.74 -0.26 12.40
CA ALA A 160 -10.84 0.90 12.34
C ALA A 160 -10.18 1.04 10.97
N ARG A 161 -9.66 2.25 10.69
CA ARG A 161 -8.90 2.57 9.50
C ARG A 161 -7.72 3.47 9.88
N ILE A 162 -6.52 3.09 9.44
CA ILE A 162 -5.32 3.90 9.43
C ILE A 162 -4.95 4.11 7.96
N ASP A 163 -4.96 5.34 7.50
CA ASP A 163 -4.74 5.68 6.10
C ASP A 163 -3.71 6.81 5.95
N GLY A 164 -3.41 7.21 4.71
CA GLY A 164 -2.46 8.28 4.43
C GLY A 164 -2.85 9.63 5.06
N VAL A 165 -4.14 9.88 5.30
CA VAL A 165 -4.61 11.07 6.03
C VAL A 165 -4.24 10.95 7.51
N THR A 166 -4.59 9.83 8.13
CA THR A 166 -4.24 9.53 9.53
C THR A 166 -2.73 9.54 9.75
N THR A 167 -1.97 8.97 8.83
CA THR A 167 -0.50 8.92 8.86
C THR A 167 0.07 10.33 8.95
N ARG A 168 -0.40 11.25 8.12
CA ARG A 168 0.04 12.65 8.11
C ARG A 168 -0.40 13.40 9.35
N GLU A 169 -1.66 13.31 9.74
CA GLU A 169 -2.21 14.02 10.91
C GLU A 169 -1.55 13.62 12.22
N ARG A 170 -1.16 12.34 12.34
CA ARG A 170 -0.52 11.79 13.54
C ARG A 170 1.00 11.74 13.45
N HIS A 171 1.59 12.25 12.36
CA HIS A 171 3.04 12.23 12.10
C HIS A 171 3.66 10.83 12.22
N LEU A 172 2.95 9.81 11.73
CA LEU A 172 3.45 8.45 11.69
C LEU A 172 4.43 8.28 10.53
N LYS A 173 5.44 7.46 10.72
CA LYS A 173 6.30 7.03 9.60
C LYS A 173 5.52 6.01 8.75
N GLY A 174 5.64 6.15 7.43
CA GLY A 174 5.07 5.19 6.48
C GLY A 174 5.85 3.88 6.41
N LYS A 175 5.24 2.86 5.81
CA LYS A 175 5.90 1.59 5.48
C LYS A 175 7.22 1.87 4.72
N PRO A 176 8.34 1.22 5.05
CA PRO A 176 8.49 0.01 5.85
C PRO A 176 8.61 0.22 7.37
N ALA A 177 8.44 1.45 7.90
CA ALA A 177 8.36 1.64 9.35
C ALA A 177 7.05 1.02 9.90
N PRO A 178 7.05 0.49 11.14
CA PRO A 178 5.91 -0.22 11.69
C PRO A 178 4.78 0.69 12.18
N ASP A 179 4.98 2.00 12.23
CA ASP A 179 4.14 2.97 12.93
C ASP A 179 2.66 2.87 12.56
N THR A 180 2.35 2.71 11.26
CA THR A 180 0.97 2.62 10.78
C THR A 180 0.28 1.34 11.23
N TYR A 181 0.97 0.20 11.22
CA TYR A 181 0.43 -1.05 11.74
C TYR A 181 0.31 -1.04 13.26
N LEU A 182 1.28 -0.47 13.97
CA LEU A 182 1.19 -0.26 15.43
C LEU A 182 -0.02 0.60 15.80
N ALA A 183 -0.27 1.67 15.04
CA ALA A 183 -1.47 2.50 15.21
C ALA A 183 -2.76 1.71 14.94
N GLY A 184 -2.75 0.79 13.97
CA GLY A 184 -3.86 -0.11 13.68
C GLY A 184 -4.14 -1.08 14.84
N ALA A 185 -3.11 -1.74 15.36
CA ALA A 185 -3.23 -2.63 16.53
C ALA A 185 -3.75 -1.85 17.76
N GLN A 186 -3.20 -0.67 18.01
CA GLN A 186 -3.66 0.21 19.10
C GLN A 186 -5.14 0.60 18.94
N ALA A 187 -5.60 0.91 17.73
CA ALA A 187 -7.00 1.25 17.47
C ALA A 187 -7.95 0.08 17.74
N LEU A 188 -7.46 -1.16 17.64
CA LEU A 188 -8.20 -2.37 17.96
C LEU A 188 -8.03 -2.82 19.42
N GLY A 189 -7.23 -2.12 20.22
CA GLY A 189 -6.93 -2.49 21.62
C GLY A 189 -6.07 -3.75 21.75
N LEU A 190 -5.19 -4.01 20.77
CA LEU A 190 -4.35 -5.20 20.70
C LEU A 190 -2.87 -4.85 20.86
N GLU A 191 -2.14 -5.77 21.50
CA GLU A 191 -0.68 -5.78 21.39
C GLU A 191 -0.25 -6.32 20.02
N PRO A 192 0.87 -5.87 19.43
CA PRO A 192 1.34 -6.34 18.12
C PRO A 192 1.43 -7.86 18.00
N ALA A 193 1.94 -8.54 19.04
CA ALA A 193 2.05 -10.00 19.08
C ALA A 193 0.68 -10.74 19.02
N GLN A 194 -0.42 -10.03 19.24
CA GLN A 194 -1.79 -10.55 19.16
C GLN A 194 -2.47 -10.26 17.82
N ALA A 195 -1.81 -9.56 16.92
CA ALA A 195 -2.39 -9.19 15.64
C ALA A 195 -1.68 -9.87 14.46
N ALA A 196 -2.45 -10.19 13.42
CA ALA A 196 -1.94 -10.63 12.12
C ALA A 196 -1.99 -9.47 11.13
N VAL A 197 -0.93 -9.33 10.33
CA VAL A 197 -0.81 -8.37 9.21
C VAL A 197 -0.98 -9.12 7.90
N PHE A 198 -1.72 -8.55 6.95
CA PHE A 198 -1.95 -9.10 5.60
C PHE A 198 -1.50 -8.06 4.57
N GLU A 199 -0.54 -8.43 3.72
CA GLU A 199 0.21 -7.51 2.86
C GLU A 199 0.67 -8.17 1.57
N ASP A 200 0.68 -7.43 0.47
CA ASP A 200 1.23 -7.87 -0.82
C ASP A 200 2.55 -7.18 -1.19
N ALA A 201 2.85 -6.02 -0.56
CA ALA A 201 4.07 -5.24 -0.79
C ALA A 201 5.21 -5.60 0.17
N ILE A 202 6.44 -5.61 -0.35
CA ILE A 202 7.66 -5.87 0.45
C ILE A 202 7.77 -4.87 1.62
N ALA A 203 7.52 -3.58 1.35
CA ALA A 203 7.59 -2.55 2.38
C ALA A 203 6.61 -2.79 3.54
N GLY A 204 5.41 -3.29 3.24
CA GLY A 204 4.42 -3.57 4.27
C GLY A 204 4.70 -4.85 5.05
N VAL A 205 5.18 -5.90 4.39
CA VAL A 205 5.65 -7.12 5.09
C VAL A 205 6.80 -6.77 6.04
N ALA A 206 7.77 -5.96 5.58
CA ALA A 206 8.87 -5.48 6.41
C ALA A 206 8.36 -4.65 7.61
N ALA A 207 7.34 -3.81 7.41
CA ALA A 207 6.70 -3.06 8.50
C ALA A 207 6.04 -3.98 9.54
N GLY A 208 5.32 -5.02 9.09
CA GLY A 208 4.76 -6.05 9.95
C GLY A 208 5.84 -6.77 10.78
N ARG A 209 6.95 -7.12 10.14
CA ARG A 209 8.09 -7.74 10.83
C ARG A 209 8.75 -6.81 11.83
N ALA A 210 8.98 -5.54 11.43
CA ALA A 210 9.64 -4.54 12.28
C ALA A 210 8.79 -4.16 13.51
N GLY A 211 7.46 -4.33 13.44
CA GLY A 211 6.53 -4.06 14.54
C GLY A 211 6.31 -5.24 15.48
N ASP A 212 7.04 -6.34 15.33
CA ASP A 212 6.91 -7.58 16.13
C ASP A 212 5.47 -8.13 16.14
N PHE A 213 4.79 -8.05 14.99
CA PHE A 213 3.45 -8.62 14.84
C PHE A 213 3.49 -10.16 14.94
N GLY A 214 2.45 -10.72 15.60
CA GLY A 214 2.38 -12.16 15.91
C GLY A 214 2.33 -13.05 14.67
N TYR A 215 1.83 -12.54 13.55
CA TYR A 215 1.78 -13.25 12.27
C TYR A 215 1.76 -12.28 11.11
N VAL A 216 2.50 -12.56 10.05
CA VAL A 216 2.51 -11.75 8.82
C VAL A 216 2.20 -12.65 7.63
N VAL A 217 1.10 -12.39 6.97
CA VAL A 217 0.65 -13.09 5.76
C VAL A 217 1.05 -12.27 4.55
N GLY A 218 1.94 -12.80 3.73
CA GLY A 218 2.26 -12.25 2.42
C GLY A 218 1.22 -12.69 1.38
N VAL A 219 0.80 -11.80 0.49
CA VAL A 219 -0.14 -12.10 -0.59
C VAL A 219 0.57 -11.93 -1.93
N ASP A 220 0.91 -13.03 -2.59
CA ASP A 220 1.57 -13.01 -3.90
C ASP A 220 0.54 -12.77 -5.01
N ARG A 221 0.47 -11.54 -5.52
CA ARG A 221 -0.41 -11.14 -6.62
C ARG A 221 0.26 -11.13 -7.99
N VAL A 222 1.59 -11.13 -8.02
CA VAL A 222 2.37 -10.95 -9.25
C VAL A 222 2.94 -12.28 -9.74
N GLY A 223 3.27 -13.20 -8.80
CA GLY A 223 3.94 -14.45 -9.12
C GLY A 223 5.46 -14.26 -9.29
N GLY A 224 6.11 -15.21 -9.98
CA GLY A 224 7.55 -15.18 -10.16
C GLY A 224 8.29 -15.27 -8.82
N ASP A 225 9.20 -14.31 -8.57
CA ASP A 225 10.01 -14.27 -7.36
C ASP A 225 9.35 -13.56 -6.18
N GLN A 226 8.11 -13.01 -6.35
CA GLN A 226 7.44 -12.22 -5.30
C GLN A 226 7.26 -13.03 -4.01
N ALA A 227 6.82 -14.28 -4.09
CA ALA A 227 6.64 -15.12 -2.90
C ALA A 227 7.95 -15.28 -2.10
N ALA A 228 9.08 -15.46 -2.80
CA ALA A 228 10.39 -15.57 -2.16
C ALA A 228 10.81 -14.23 -1.53
N ALA A 229 10.55 -13.11 -2.20
CA ALA A 229 10.84 -11.77 -1.69
C ALA A 229 10.01 -11.45 -0.44
N LEU A 230 8.70 -11.70 -0.44
CA LEU A 230 7.84 -11.51 0.73
C LEU A 230 8.31 -12.36 1.93
N SER A 231 8.66 -13.64 1.68
CA SER A 231 9.21 -14.52 2.72
C SER A 231 10.53 -14.00 3.28
N ALA A 232 11.44 -13.54 2.42
CA ALA A 232 12.74 -12.99 2.83
C ALA A 232 12.61 -11.72 3.69
N HIS A 233 11.54 -10.92 3.50
CA HIS A 233 11.27 -9.70 4.27
C HIS A 233 10.41 -9.92 5.51
N GLY A 234 10.00 -11.17 5.82
CA GLY A 234 9.42 -11.51 7.10
C GLY A 234 7.98 -12.01 7.08
N ALA A 235 7.43 -12.34 5.90
CA ALA A 235 6.16 -13.05 5.86
C ALA A 235 6.30 -14.43 6.53
N SER A 236 5.37 -14.73 7.44
CA SER A 236 5.29 -16.03 8.13
C SER A 236 4.74 -17.11 7.19
N ILE A 237 3.88 -16.72 6.27
CA ILE A 237 3.34 -17.54 5.19
C ILE A 237 3.07 -16.64 3.98
N VAL A 238 3.13 -17.22 2.78
CA VAL A 238 2.71 -16.52 1.55
C VAL A 238 1.60 -17.33 0.88
N VAL A 239 0.52 -16.64 0.51
CA VAL A 239 -0.65 -17.19 -0.21
C VAL A 239 -0.89 -16.37 -1.48
N LYS A 240 -1.59 -16.93 -2.45
CA LYS A 240 -2.00 -16.18 -3.66
C LYS A 240 -3.30 -15.42 -3.45
N ASP A 241 -4.14 -15.90 -2.56
CA ASP A 241 -5.41 -15.27 -2.19
C ASP A 241 -5.77 -15.63 -0.75
N LEU A 242 -6.34 -14.68 0.00
CA LEU A 242 -6.70 -14.93 1.41
C LEU A 242 -7.77 -16.02 1.56
N GLY A 243 -8.53 -16.31 0.50
CA GLY A 243 -9.45 -17.45 0.47
C GLY A 243 -8.79 -18.82 0.70
N GLU A 244 -7.47 -18.93 0.50
CA GLU A 244 -6.71 -20.17 0.76
C GLU A 244 -6.57 -20.45 2.28
N LEU A 245 -6.83 -19.47 3.12
CA LEU A 245 -6.77 -19.59 4.59
C LEU A 245 -8.11 -20.04 5.20
N LEU A 246 -9.19 -20.14 4.40
CA LEU A 246 -10.51 -20.61 4.81
C LEU A 246 -10.62 -22.13 4.72
#